data_e90938f42ae03677e6acddd5654d96ed
#
_entry.id   e90938f42ae03677e6acddd5654d96ed
#
_cell.length_a   1.000
_cell.length_b   1.000
_cell.length_c   1.000
_cell.angle_alpha   90.00
_cell.angle_beta   90.00
_cell.angle_gamma   90.00
#
_symmetry.space_group_name_H-M   'P 1'
#
loop_
_entity.id
_entity.type
_entity.pdbx_description
1 polymer ?
#
loop_
_entity_poly.entity_id
_entity_poly.type
_entity_poly.pdbx_seq_one_letter_code
_entity_poly.pdbx_strand_id
1 'polypeptide(L)'
;APEFWANAAIVELEAAVKEGRLHSINKAPITGLGEGWWVLPHTLAKHPELTSADEILKRPDLFPHPEDPSKGGFHICPPGWNCELSNRNHFRAWEMEAKGWAIVETGSAAGLDGSIAKAAERGENWFGYYWSPTSLVGKYNLQAVDMGEYAGKDNWDNCLSKPEQECANPMKSSW
;
A
#
# COMPACT_ATOMS: atom_id res chain seq x y z
N ALA A 1 -15.33 -10.15 13.45
CA ALA A 1 -14.31 -9.14 13.18
C ALA A 1 -14.87 -7.75 13.51
N PRO A 2 -14.13 -6.89 14.21
CA PRO A 2 -14.59 -5.53 14.50
C PRO A 2 -14.52 -4.62 13.26
N GLU A 3 -13.70 -4.99 12.31
CA GLU A 3 -13.42 -4.24 11.08
C GLU A 3 -13.32 -5.21 9.91
N PHE A 4 -13.93 -4.87 8.79
CA PHE A 4 -13.86 -5.64 7.56
C PHE A 4 -13.81 -4.69 6.36
N TRP A 5 -12.76 -4.82 5.56
CA TRP A 5 -12.54 -4.03 4.34
C TRP A 5 -13.27 -4.70 3.18
N ALA A 6 -14.48 -4.19 2.87
CA ALA A 6 -15.36 -4.80 1.88
C ALA A 6 -14.72 -4.93 0.50
N ASN A 7 -13.96 -3.92 0.06
CA ASN A 7 -13.30 -3.95 -1.25
C ASN A 7 -12.23 -5.04 -1.36
N ALA A 8 -11.69 -5.50 -0.22
CA ALA A 8 -10.66 -6.53 -0.21
C ALA A 8 -11.22 -7.95 -0.35
N ALA A 9 -12.46 -8.21 0.10
CA ALA A 9 -13.04 -9.57 0.11
C ALA A 9 -14.58 -9.55 0.00
N ILE A 10 -15.12 -8.77 -0.95
CA ILE A 10 -16.58 -8.57 -1.06
C ILE A 10 -17.33 -9.88 -1.33
N VAL A 11 -16.79 -10.76 -2.15
CA VAL A 11 -17.44 -12.03 -2.53
C VAL A 11 -17.57 -12.96 -1.33
N GLU A 12 -16.51 -13.12 -0.56
CA GLU A 12 -16.48 -13.95 0.66
C GLU A 12 -17.36 -13.37 1.75
N LEU A 13 -17.41 -12.03 1.86
CA LEU A 13 -18.28 -11.33 2.80
C LEU A 13 -19.75 -11.57 2.47
N GLU A 14 -20.15 -11.35 1.22
CA GLU A 14 -21.52 -11.57 0.76
C GLU A 14 -21.96 -13.02 0.94
N ALA A 15 -21.10 -13.98 0.61
CA ALA A 15 -21.37 -15.40 0.83
C ALA A 15 -21.57 -15.71 2.32
N ALA A 16 -20.69 -15.23 3.18
CA ALA A 16 -20.78 -15.46 4.62
C ALA A 16 -22.04 -14.82 5.26
N VAL A 17 -22.43 -13.64 4.79
CA VAL A 17 -23.68 -12.99 5.23
C VAL A 17 -24.89 -13.77 4.75
N LYS A 18 -24.93 -14.20 3.50
CA LYS A 18 -26.02 -15.00 2.92
C LYS A 18 -26.21 -16.34 3.62
N GLU A 19 -25.11 -16.97 4.03
CA GLU A 19 -25.10 -18.22 4.78
C GLU A 19 -25.39 -18.03 6.29
N GLY A 20 -25.57 -16.80 6.75
CA GLY A 20 -25.82 -16.50 8.18
C GLY A 20 -24.62 -16.69 9.11
N ARG A 21 -23.41 -16.86 8.55
CA ARG A 21 -22.16 -16.97 9.33
C ARG A 21 -21.66 -15.62 9.84
N LEU A 22 -22.06 -14.54 9.18
CA LEU A 22 -21.78 -13.17 9.58
C LEU A 22 -23.05 -12.33 9.56
N HIS A 23 -23.13 -11.39 10.49
CA HIS A 23 -24.18 -10.37 10.53
C HIS A 23 -23.53 -8.99 10.47
N SER A 24 -23.91 -8.20 9.47
CA SER A 24 -23.54 -6.78 9.45
C SER A 24 -24.36 -6.04 10.51
N ILE A 25 -23.68 -5.47 11.49
CA ILE A 25 -24.29 -4.63 12.52
C ILE A 25 -24.39 -3.16 12.08
N ASN A 26 -23.67 -2.79 11.05
CA ASN A 26 -23.69 -1.44 10.48
C ASN A 26 -24.40 -1.44 9.14
N LYS A 27 -25.45 -0.62 8.99
CA LYS A 27 -26.24 -0.54 7.76
C LYS A 27 -25.59 0.31 6.68
N ALA A 28 -24.56 1.10 7.05
CA ALA A 28 -23.80 1.92 6.12
C ALA A 28 -22.30 1.69 6.35
N PRO A 29 -21.51 1.56 5.27
CA PRO A 29 -20.07 1.46 5.42
C PRO A 29 -19.50 2.75 6.02
N ILE A 30 -18.42 2.60 6.79
CA ILE A 30 -17.59 3.74 7.19
C ILE A 30 -16.83 4.17 5.93
N THR A 31 -16.91 5.46 5.61
CA THR A 31 -16.21 6.06 4.47
C THR A 31 -15.09 7.00 4.95
N GLY A 32 -14.22 7.43 4.03
CA GLY A 32 -13.09 8.31 4.37
C GLY A 32 -11.90 7.56 4.94
N LEU A 33 -11.91 6.24 4.86
CA LEU A 33 -10.74 5.40 5.12
C LEU A 33 -9.86 5.39 3.87
N GLY A 34 -8.56 5.19 4.04
CA GLY A 34 -7.64 5.19 2.91
C GLY A 34 -6.53 4.17 3.07
N GLU A 35 -6.27 3.45 2.01
CA GLU A 35 -5.05 2.69 1.84
C GLU A 35 -4.28 3.23 0.64
N GLY A 36 -2.98 2.98 0.57
CA GLY A 36 -2.15 3.51 -0.49
C GLY A 36 -0.67 3.50 -0.12
N TRP A 37 0.08 4.38 -0.75
CA TRP A 37 1.50 4.57 -0.46
C TRP A 37 1.72 5.70 0.53
N TRP A 38 2.68 5.50 1.40
CA TRP A 38 2.97 6.41 2.51
C TRP A 38 4.47 6.63 2.68
N VAL A 39 4.80 7.78 3.24
CA VAL A 39 6.17 8.17 3.60
C VAL A 39 6.20 8.80 4.99
N LEU A 40 7.38 8.86 5.60
CA LEU A 40 7.59 9.56 6.85
C LEU A 40 7.71 11.08 6.63
N PRO A 41 7.16 11.91 7.54
CA PRO A 41 7.10 13.37 7.36
C PRO A 41 8.47 14.03 7.25
N HIS A 42 9.48 13.50 7.94
CA HIS A 42 10.84 14.06 7.87
C HIS A 42 11.48 13.86 6.48
N THR A 43 11.04 12.87 5.72
CA THR A 43 11.46 12.68 4.32
C THR A 43 11.01 13.86 3.48
N LEU A 44 9.72 14.22 3.56
CA LEU A 44 9.16 15.36 2.82
C LEU A 44 9.71 16.69 3.30
N ALA A 45 10.02 16.81 4.60
CA ALA A 45 10.64 18.03 5.13
C ALA A 45 12.07 18.27 4.58
N LYS A 46 12.82 17.19 4.33
CA LYS A 46 14.15 17.25 3.71
C LYS A 46 14.10 17.34 2.18
N HIS A 47 13.05 16.78 1.58
CA HIS A 47 12.88 16.63 0.14
C HIS A 47 11.48 17.11 -0.27
N PRO A 48 11.22 18.44 -0.25
CA PRO A 48 9.90 19.00 -0.54
C PRO A 48 9.46 18.81 -2.00
N GLU A 49 10.37 18.41 -2.89
CA GLU A 49 10.08 18.03 -4.27
C GLU A 49 9.30 16.71 -4.39
N LEU A 50 9.31 15.85 -3.38
CA LEU A 50 8.67 14.52 -3.40
C LEU A 50 7.15 14.62 -3.16
N THR A 51 6.44 15.33 -4.01
CA THR A 51 5.01 15.63 -3.86
C THR A 51 4.07 14.55 -4.38
N SER A 52 4.59 13.60 -5.15
CA SER A 52 3.80 12.54 -5.80
C SER A 52 4.59 11.24 -5.93
N ALA A 53 3.88 10.16 -6.26
CA ALA A 53 4.50 8.87 -6.57
C ALA A 53 5.53 8.99 -7.71
N ASP A 54 5.23 9.73 -8.77
CA ASP A 54 6.17 9.92 -9.88
C ASP A 54 7.46 10.59 -9.44
N GLU A 55 7.42 11.56 -8.51
CA GLU A 55 8.62 12.21 -7.98
C GLU A 55 9.41 11.32 -7.03
N ILE A 56 8.73 10.58 -6.16
CA ILE A 56 9.36 9.61 -5.24
C ILE A 56 10.09 8.53 -6.04
N LEU A 57 9.46 7.99 -7.09
CA LEU A 57 10.02 6.91 -7.88
C LEU A 57 11.27 7.29 -8.71
N LYS A 58 11.57 8.58 -8.87
CA LYS A 58 12.83 9.06 -9.43
C LYS A 58 14.00 9.01 -8.44
N ARG A 59 13.74 8.75 -7.17
CA ARG A 59 14.72 8.86 -6.08
C ARG A 59 14.84 7.57 -5.26
N PRO A 60 15.14 6.40 -5.90
CA PRO A 60 15.38 5.16 -5.17
C PRO A 60 16.55 5.28 -4.18
N ASP A 61 17.50 6.16 -4.45
CA ASP A 61 18.66 6.44 -3.60
C ASP A 61 18.29 6.93 -2.19
N LEU A 62 17.14 7.56 -2.03
CA LEU A 62 16.67 8.05 -0.73
C LEU A 62 16.06 6.95 0.16
N PHE A 63 15.70 5.82 -0.40
CA PHE A 63 14.98 4.74 0.27
C PHE A 63 15.71 3.40 0.11
N PRO A 64 16.93 3.25 0.63
CA PRO A 64 17.74 2.07 0.36
C PRO A 64 17.05 0.78 0.80
N HIS A 65 17.04 -0.22 -0.08
CA HIS A 65 16.50 -1.54 0.23
C HIS A 65 17.36 -2.20 1.32
N PRO A 66 16.75 -2.81 2.37
CA PRO A 66 17.50 -3.31 3.54
C PRO A 66 18.50 -4.43 3.23
N GLU A 67 18.26 -5.22 2.17
CA GLU A 67 19.15 -6.33 1.77
C GLU A 67 20.01 -5.99 0.54
N ASP A 68 19.59 -5.01 -0.27
CA ASP A 68 20.34 -4.55 -1.45
C ASP A 68 20.30 -3.02 -1.53
N PRO A 69 21.20 -2.33 -0.82
CA PRO A 69 21.21 -0.86 -0.78
C PRO A 69 21.47 -0.17 -2.13
N SER A 70 21.80 -0.91 -3.18
CA SER A 70 21.92 -0.38 -4.54
C SER A 70 20.55 -0.08 -5.18
N LYS A 71 19.46 -0.57 -4.58
CA LYS A 71 18.07 -0.38 -5.01
C LYS A 71 17.26 0.39 -3.99
N GLY A 72 16.20 1.04 -4.45
CA GLY A 72 15.16 1.57 -3.58
C GLY A 72 14.29 0.46 -3.03
N GLY A 73 13.96 0.52 -1.74
CA GLY A 73 13.09 -0.44 -1.07
C GLY A 73 11.64 0.02 -1.03
N PHE A 74 10.75 -0.72 -1.67
CA PHE A 74 9.31 -0.54 -1.58
C PHE A 74 8.70 -1.59 -0.66
N HIS A 75 8.25 -1.20 0.54
CA HIS A 75 7.65 -2.09 1.52
C HIS A 75 6.21 -2.40 1.12
N ILE A 76 5.94 -3.67 0.82
CA ILE A 76 4.60 -4.09 0.43
C ILE A 76 3.75 -4.60 1.60
N CYS A 77 2.48 -4.74 1.32
CA CYS A 77 1.50 -5.40 2.16
C CYS A 77 1.94 -6.82 2.54
N PRO A 78 1.62 -7.29 3.76
CA PRO A 78 1.93 -8.64 4.19
C PRO A 78 1.36 -9.72 3.27
N PRO A 79 2.05 -10.86 3.11
CA PRO A 79 1.58 -11.96 2.28
C PRO A 79 0.24 -12.51 2.76
N GLY A 80 -0.61 -12.87 1.80
CA GLY A 80 -1.95 -13.40 2.05
C GLY A 80 -3.04 -12.35 2.28
N TRP A 81 -2.69 -11.07 2.29
CA TRP A 81 -3.66 -10.00 2.24
C TRP A 81 -3.93 -9.61 0.78
N ASN A 82 -5.17 -9.18 0.45
CA ASN A 82 -5.50 -8.77 -0.92
C ASN A 82 -4.65 -7.60 -1.43
N CYS A 83 -4.23 -6.72 -0.54
CA CYS A 83 -3.32 -5.63 -0.87
C CYS A 83 -1.93 -6.11 -1.33
N GLU A 84 -1.54 -7.35 -1.07
CA GLU A 84 -0.32 -7.91 -1.65
C GLU A 84 -0.43 -7.98 -3.18
N LEU A 85 -1.57 -8.45 -3.70
CA LEU A 85 -1.80 -8.53 -5.13
C LEU A 85 -1.78 -7.15 -5.79
N SER A 86 -2.52 -6.20 -5.21
CA SER A 86 -2.56 -4.84 -5.75
C SER A 86 -1.20 -4.14 -5.65
N ASN A 87 -0.42 -4.33 -4.58
CA ASN A 87 0.93 -3.77 -4.48
C ASN A 87 1.87 -4.31 -5.56
N ARG A 88 1.84 -5.62 -5.85
CA ARG A 88 2.66 -6.21 -6.92
C ARG A 88 2.24 -5.70 -8.29
N ASN A 89 0.93 -5.56 -8.52
CA ASN A 89 0.42 -5.01 -9.77
C ASN A 89 0.74 -3.52 -9.92
N HIS A 90 0.64 -2.74 -8.84
CA HIS A 90 1.12 -1.35 -8.83
C HIS A 90 2.62 -1.25 -9.08
N PHE A 91 3.44 -2.12 -8.48
CA PHE A 91 4.88 -2.15 -8.71
C PHE A 91 5.19 -2.29 -10.20
N ARG A 92 4.45 -3.16 -10.92
CA ARG A 92 4.57 -3.33 -12.38
C ARG A 92 4.01 -2.14 -13.15
N ALA A 93 2.81 -1.67 -12.81
CA ALA A 93 2.15 -0.54 -13.46
C ALA A 93 3.00 0.75 -13.45
N TRP A 94 3.73 0.95 -12.38
CA TRP A 94 4.61 2.10 -12.19
C TRP A 94 6.04 1.85 -12.68
N GLU A 95 6.31 0.68 -13.28
CA GLU A 95 7.62 0.28 -13.81
C GLU A 95 8.75 0.44 -12.77
N MET A 96 8.45 0.10 -11.52
CA MET A 96 9.33 0.39 -10.39
C MET A 96 10.66 -0.34 -10.49
N GLU A 97 10.68 -1.59 -10.99
CA GLU A 97 11.92 -2.35 -11.19
C GLU A 97 12.86 -1.64 -12.16
N ALA A 98 12.35 -1.15 -13.30
CA ALA A 98 13.13 -0.41 -14.30
C ALA A 98 13.65 0.92 -13.75
N LYS A 99 13.01 1.48 -12.72
CA LYS A 99 13.43 2.70 -12.01
C LYS A 99 14.39 2.42 -10.86
N GLY A 100 14.86 1.19 -10.68
CA GLY A 100 15.82 0.82 -9.67
C GLY A 100 15.22 0.49 -8.29
N TRP A 101 13.95 0.15 -8.23
CA TRP A 101 13.28 -0.28 -7.01
C TRP A 101 13.21 -1.79 -6.89
N ALA A 102 13.15 -2.28 -5.66
CA ALA A 102 12.87 -3.67 -5.34
C ALA A 102 11.83 -3.75 -4.21
N ILE A 103 11.07 -4.84 -4.24
CA ILE A 103 10.06 -5.13 -3.21
C ILE A 103 10.75 -5.56 -1.92
N VAL A 104 10.33 -4.97 -0.81
CA VAL A 104 10.68 -5.40 0.55
C VAL A 104 9.52 -6.20 1.10
N GLU A 105 9.73 -7.51 1.25
CA GLU A 105 8.75 -8.41 1.87
C GLU A 105 8.73 -8.21 3.38
N THR A 106 7.59 -7.78 3.91
CA THR A 106 7.47 -7.49 5.35
C THR A 106 7.13 -8.71 6.20
N GLY A 107 6.74 -9.81 5.56
CA GLY A 107 6.46 -11.11 6.18
C GLY A 107 5.19 -11.16 7.04
N SER A 108 4.79 -10.07 7.68
CA SER A 108 3.61 -9.98 8.55
C SER A 108 3.20 -8.53 8.79
N ALA A 109 1.99 -8.32 9.33
CA ALA A 109 1.55 -7.00 9.79
C ALA A 109 2.53 -6.40 10.82
N ALA A 110 2.98 -7.20 11.78
CA ALA A 110 3.97 -6.76 12.77
C ALA A 110 5.32 -6.39 12.13
N GLY A 111 5.72 -7.09 11.06
CA GLY A 111 6.92 -6.76 10.28
C GLY A 111 6.78 -5.43 9.55
N LEU A 112 5.62 -5.18 8.93
CA LEU A 112 5.31 -3.90 8.29
C LEU A 112 5.32 -2.76 9.31
N ASP A 113 4.59 -2.91 10.41
CA ASP A 113 4.53 -1.94 11.50
C ASP A 113 5.93 -1.66 12.09
N GLY A 114 6.71 -2.72 12.32
CA GLY A 114 8.06 -2.63 12.83
C GLY A 114 9.02 -1.91 11.89
N SER A 115 8.85 -2.07 10.56
CA SER A 115 9.67 -1.37 9.56
C SER A 115 9.44 0.14 9.61
N ILE A 116 8.19 0.58 9.74
CA ILE A 116 7.81 1.99 9.90
C ILE A 116 8.38 2.55 11.20
N ALA A 117 8.13 1.87 12.31
CA ALA A 117 8.59 2.30 13.63
C ALA A 117 10.11 2.45 13.69
N LYS A 118 10.83 1.44 13.18
CA LYS A 118 12.30 1.46 13.12
C LYS A 118 12.82 2.65 12.31
N ALA A 119 12.27 2.88 11.12
CA ALA A 119 12.69 3.99 10.26
C ALA A 119 12.40 5.34 10.92
N ALA A 120 11.20 5.52 11.50
CA ALA A 120 10.83 6.74 12.18
C ALA A 120 11.73 7.05 13.39
N GLU A 121 12.01 6.06 14.24
CA GLU A 121 12.84 6.22 15.43
C GLU A 121 14.32 6.46 15.11
N ARG A 122 14.78 6.03 13.95
CA ARG A 122 16.18 6.23 13.48
C ARG A 122 16.34 7.44 12.57
N GLY A 123 15.25 8.11 12.18
CA GLY A 123 15.29 9.20 11.21
C GLY A 123 15.68 8.72 9.79
N GLU A 124 15.48 7.44 9.51
CA GLU A 124 15.66 6.82 8.19
C GLU A 124 14.44 7.09 7.32
N ASN A 125 14.62 7.19 6.00
CA ASN A 125 13.49 7.30 5.09
C ASN A 125 12.79 5.94 4.93
N TRP A 126 11.48 5.98 4.78
CA TRP A 126 10.64 4.80 4.57
C TRP A 126 9.59 5.12 3.51
N PHE A 127 9.35 4.18 2.59
CA PHE A 127 8.32 4.26 1.56
C PHE A 127 7.65 2.90 1.39
N GLY A 128 6.34 2.87 1.36
CA GLY A 128 5.61 1.62 1.19
C GLY A 128 4.11 1.75 1.33
N TYR A 129 3.46 0.60 1.29
CA TYR A 129 2.04 0.46 1.54
C TYR A 129 1.70 0.64 3.02
N TYR A 130 0.64 1.37 3.28
CA TYR A 130 -0.01 1.40 4.59
C TYR A 130 -1.46 1.87 4.46
N TRP A 131 -2.20 1.97 5.58
CA TRP A 131 -3.60 2.39 5.57
C TRP A 131 -3.93 3.28 6.77
N SER A 132 -5.02 4.03 6.65
CA SER A 132 -5.55 4.94 7.67
C SER A 132 -7.04 4.64 7.90
N PRO A 133 -7.53 4.75 9.17
CA PRO A 133 -6.82 5.21 10.34
C PRO A 133 -6.08 4.08 11.08
N THR A 134 -4.87 4.34 11.54
CA THR A 134 -4.12 3.45 12.42
C THR A 134 -3.37 4.24 13.49
N SER A 135 -2.99 3.58 14.58
CA SER A 135 -2.18 4.19 15.63
C SER A 135 -0.82 4.67 15.14
N LEU A 136 -0.21 3.96 14.17
CA LEU A 136 1.09 4.33 13.61
C LEU A 136 1.02 5.56 12.73
N VAL A 137 -0.05 5.68 11.91
CA VAL A 137 -0.28 6.91 11.12
C VAL A 137 -0.36 8.12 12.04
N GLY A 138 -1.11 8.02 13.15
CA GLY A 138 -1.20 9.09 14.13
C GLY A 138 0.12 9.34 14.89
N LYS A 139 0.77 8.27 15.37
CA LYS A 139 2.00 8.37 16.17
C LYS A 139 3.16 9.01 15.41
N TYR A 140 3.36 8.60 14.16
CA TYR A 140 4.50 9.05 13.35
C TYR A 140 4.11 10.11 12.30
N ASN A 141 2.83 10.52 12.29
CA ASN A 141 2.30 11.49 11.33
C ASN A 141 2.64 11.11 9.87
N LEU A 142 2.44 9.83 9.52
CA LEU A 142 2.68 9.34 8.17
C LEU A 142 1.92 10.19 7.15
N GLN A 143 2.54 10.45 6.02
CA GLN A 143 1.98 11.23 4.94
C GLN A 143 1.61 10.34 3.77
N ALA A 144 0.37 10.44 3.32
CA ALA A 144 -0.08 9.74 2.12
C ALA A 144 0.58 10.35 0.87
N VAL A 145 1.01 9.48 -0.03
CA VAL A 145 1.60 9.87 -1.31
C VAL A 145 0.51 10.10 -2.33
N ASP A 146 0.58 11.20 -3.06
CA ASP A 146 -0.30 11.43 -4.21
C ASP A 146 0.06 10.44 -5.33
N MET A 147 -0.83 9.52 -5.60
CA MET A 147 -0.72 8.49 -6.64
C MET A 147 -1.51 8.86 -7.90
N GLY A 148 -2.05 10.08 -7.99
CA GLY A 148 -2.90 10.51 -9.09
C GLY A 148 -4.34 9.96 -9.00
N GLU A 149 -4.99 9.89 -10.14
CA GLU A 149 -6.40 9.52 -10.22
C GLU A 149 -6.61 8.01 -10.07
N TYR A 150 -7.78 7.66 -9.56
CA TYR A 150 -8.26 6.28 -9.56
C TYR A 150 -8.67 5.86 -10.98
N ALA A 151 -8.02 4.84 -11.52
CA ALA A 151 -8.22 4.39 -12.91
C ALA A 151 -9.52 3.59 -13.13
N GLY A 152 -10.40 3.59 -12.14
CA GLY A 152 -11.74 3.02 -12.23
C GLY A 152 -11.88 1.60 -11.74
N LYS A 153 -13.12 1.24 -11.44
CA LYS A 153 -13.49 -0.06 -10.86
C LYS A 153 -13.11 -1.24 -11.75
N ASP A 154 -13.23 -1.10 -13.06
CA ASP A 154 -12.88 -2.18 -13.99
C ASP A 154 -11.39 -2.54 -13.95
N ASN A 155 -10.51 -1.54 -13.88
CA ASN A 155 -9.07 -1.79 -13.71
C ASN A 155 -8.78 -2.44 -12.35
N TRP A 156 -9.49 -2.04 -11.30
CA TRP A 156 -9.35 -2.63 -9.98
C TRP A 156 -9.81 -4.10 -9.97
N ASP A 157 -11.07 -4.35 -10.33
CA ASP A 157 -11.71 -5.67 -10.22
C ASP A 157 -11.12 -6.71 -11.17
N ASN A 158 -10.69 -6.29 -12.36
CA ASN A 158 -10.23 -7.18 -13.42
C ASN A 158 -8.71 -7.24 -13.57
N CYS A 159 -7.97 -6.42 -12.82
CA CYS A 159 -6.51 -6.39 -12.89
C CYS A 159 -5.85 -6.18 -11.53
N LEU A 160 -5.92 -4.99 -10.94
CA LEU A 160 -5.10 -4.66 -9.77
C LEU A 160 -5.32 -5.58 -8.57
N SER A 161 -6.55 -6.05 -8.35
CA SER A 161 -6.89 -6.99 -7.27
C SER A 161 -6.71 -8.46 -7.64
N LYS A 162 -6.16 -8.77 -8.82
CA LYS A 162 -6.00 -10.13 -9.33
C LYS A 162 -4.56 -10.60 -9.25
N PRO A 163 -4.33 -11.93 -9.26
CA PRO A 163 -3.00 -12.48 -9.48
C PRO A 163 -2.37 -11.94 -10.76
N GLU A 164 -1.05 -11.88 -10.80
CA GLU A 164 -0.30 -11.32 -11.93
C GLU A 164 -0.68 -11.97 -13.28
N GLN A 165 -0.95 -13.28 -13.27
CA GLN A 165 -1.33 -14.04 -14.46
C GLN A 165 -2.67 -13.58 -15.08
N GLU A 166 -3.53 -12.99 -14.23
CA GLU A 166 -4.84 -12.46 -14.63
C GLU A 166 -4.81 -10.95 -14.89
N CYS A 167 -3.68 -10.30 -14.64
CA CYS A 167 -3.46 -8.86 -14.79
C CYS A 167 -2.22 -8.58 -15.66
N ALA A 168 -2.34 -8.83 -16.97
CA ALA A 168 -1.20 -8.70 -17.89
C ALA A 168 -0.70 -7.25 -18.06
N ASN A 169 -1.62 -6.27 -18.03
CA ASN A 169 -1.32 -4.86 -18.28
C ASN A 169 -1.93 -3.97 -17.19
N PRO A 170 -1.37 -3.93 -16.00
CA PRO A 170 -1.87 -3.06 -14.93
C PRO A 170 -1.69 -1.58 -15.30
N MET A 171 -2.72 -0.79 -15.02
CA MET A 171 -2.65 0.66 -15.20
C MET A 171 -2.26 1.34 -13.88
N LYS A 172 -1.53 2.45 -13.99
CA LYS A 172 -1.30 3.35 -12.86
C LYS A 172 -2.63 3.81 -12.30
N SER A 173 -2.76 3.77 -10.98
CA SER A 173 -3.99 4.15 -10.27
C SER A 173 -3.65 4.50 -8.82
N SER A 174 -4.45 5.37 -8.21
CA SER A 174 -4.59 5.37 -6.75
C SER A 174 -5.41 4.16 -6.30
N TRP A 175 -5.49 3.97 -4.99
CA TRP A 175 -6.38 3.00 -4.36
C TRP A 175 -7.82 3.43 -4.44
#